data_c991a2bdae44fc4658ef75258fe7b92b
#
_entry.id   c991a2bdae44fc4658ef75258fe7b92b
#
_cell.length_a   1.000
_cell.length_b   1.000
_cell.length_c   1.000
_cell.angle_alpha   90.00
_cell.angle_beta   90.00
_cell.angle_gamma   90.00
#
_symmetry.space_group_name_H-M   'P 1'
#
loop_
_entity.id
_entity.type
_entity.pdbx_description
1 polymer ?
#
loop_
_entity_poly.entity_id
_entity_poly.type
_entity_poly.pdbx_seq_one_letter_code
_entity_poly.pdbx_strand_id
1 'polypeptide(L)'
;MAFSIEKVTVTAKSRALKAEYSLELAQDLKAIHGLNAEAELANILSTEILAEINREVIRTIYKVAEQGAVQNTATAGTFDLDIDSNGRWSVEKFKGLLFQIERDANAIAQRTRRGKGNIILCSADVASALTMAGVLDYTPALNANLNVDDTGNTFAGVLQGKYRVYIDPYSANLTSANAAPTGGNQYYVCGYKGSSPYDAGIFYCPYVPLQMVRAVGENSFQPKIGFKTRYGLVANPFAEGTSQGLGGLNPNQNRYYRRVAVKNLM
;
A
#
# COMPACT_ATOMS: atom_id res chain seq x y z
N MET A 1 5.31 -24.13 -32.03
CA MET A 1 5.13 -23.59 -30.68
C MET A 1 6.39 -23.86 -29.93
N ALA A 2 6.94 -22.84 -29.25
CA ALA A 2 8.08 -22.98 -28.34
C ALA A 2 7.66 -22.51 -26.96
N PHE A 3 8.19 -23.12 -25.92
CA PHE A 3 8.03 -22.65 -24.54
C PHE A 3 9.41 -22.54 -23.88
N SER A 4 9.55 -21.58 -23.00
CA SER A 4 10.73 -21.41 -22.18
C SER A 4 10.35 -21.55 -20.70
N ILE A 5 11.28 -22.09 -19.93
CA ILE A 5 11.15 -22.16 -18.46
C ILE A 5 12.11 -21.15 -17.88
N GLU A 6 11.57 -20.19 -17.13
CA GLU A 6 12.36 -19.16 -16.51
C GLU A 6 12.39 -19.34 -14.99
N LYS A 7 13.51 -19.03 -14.37
CA LYS A 7 13.73 -19.13 -12.93
C LYS A 7 13.87 -17.75 -12.34
N VAL A 8 13.08 -17.47 -11.32
CA VAL A 8 13.21 -16.25 -10.50
C VAL A 8 13.71 -16.63 -9.12
N THR A 9 14.77 -15.96 -8.67
CA THR A 9 15.33 -16.16 -7.33
C THR A 9 14.86 -15.03 -6.42
N VAL A 10 14.42 -15.40 -5.21
CA VAL A 10 13.99 -14.45 -4.17
C VAL A 10 15.02 -14.44 -3.06
N THR A 11 15.57 -13.26 -2.76
CA THR A 11 16.47 -13.08 -1.63
C THR A 11 15.69 -12.60 -0.41
N ALA A 12 15.63 -13.43 0.64
CA ALA A 12 14.96 -13.07 1.87
C ALA A 12 15.86 -12.21 2.76
N LYS A 13 15.36 -11.05 3.18
CA LYS A 13 16.01 -10.16 4.14
C LYS A 13 15.39 -10.32 5.52
N SER A 14 16.22 -10.24 6.57
CA SER A 14 15.75 -10.30 7.95
C SER A 14 15.33 -8.93 8.44
N ARG A 15 14.21 -8.88 9.15
CA ARG A 15 13.77 -7.74 9.95
C ARG A 15 13.62 -8.18 11.38
N ALA A 16 14.08 -7.36 12.30
CA ALA A 16 13.98 -7.63 13.73
C ALA A 16 13.76 -6.32 14.48
N LEU A 17 12.87 -6.37 15.45
CA LEU A 17 12.60 -5.28 16.37
C LEU A 17 12.71 -5.84 17.78
N LYS A 18 13.37 -5.11 18.69
CA LYS A 18 13.54 -5.52 20.08
C LYS A 18 13.11 -4.40 21.03
N ALA A 19 12.59 -4.79 22.19
CA ALA A 19 12.37 -3.92 23.32
C ALA A 19 12.99 -4.53 24.59
N GLU A 20 13.46 -3.66 25.45
CA GLU A 20 14.00 -4.01 26.75
C GLU A 20 13.17 -3.30 27.82
N TYR A 21 12.88 -3.94 28.92
CA TYR A 21 12.15 -3.36 30.03
C TYR A 21 12.75 -3.77 31.36
N SER A 22 12.64 -2.91 32.38
CA SER A 22 13.12 -3.24 33.72
C SER A 22 12.10 -4.10 34.49
N LEU A 23 12.59 -4.97 35.36
CA LEU A 23 11.73 -5.78 36.23
C LEU A 23 10.90 -4.93 37.17
N GLU A 24 11.46 -3.82 37.66
CA GLU A 24 10.80 -2.85 38.53
C GLU A 24 9.57 -2.24 37.85
N LEU A 25 9.75 -1.76 36.60
CA LEU A 25 8.65 -1.21 35.81
C LEU A 25 7.53 -2.26 35.60
N ALA A 26 7.89 -3.50 35.35
CA ALA A 26 6.91 -4.58 35.16
C ALA A 26 6.12 -4.88 36.43
N GLN A 27 6.77 -4.81 37.58
CA GLN A 27 6.13 -4.99 38.88
C GLN A 27 5.19 -3.82 39.21
N ASP A 28 5.62 -2.59 38.98
CA ASP A 28 4.83 -1.40 39.23
C ASP A 28 3.59 -1.33 38.32
N LEU A 29 3.73 -1.60 37.05
CA LEU A 29 2.60 -1.68 36.11
C LEU A 29 1.59 -2.74 36.52
N LYS A 30 2.07 -3.90 36.99
CA LYS A 30 1.19 -4.97 37.46
C LYS A 30 0.49 -4.62 38.79
N ALA A 31 1.20 -3.98 39.70
CA ALA A 31 0.66 -3.65 41.02
C ALA A 31 -0.33 -2.49 40.97
N ILE A 32 -0.06 -1.44 40.19
CA ILE A 32 -0.86 -0.21 40.16
C ILE A 32 -1.98 -0.31 39.10
N HIS A 33 -1.65 -0.80 37.89
CA HIS A 33 -2.56 -0.79 36.74
C HIS A 33 -3.11 -2.16 36.38
N GLY A 34 -2.61 -3.25 36.97
CA GLY A 34 -3.00 -4.62 36.62
C GLY A 34 -2.55 -5.07 35.23
N LEU A 35 -1.70 -4.28 34.56
CA LEU A 35 -1.24 -4.53 33.19
C LEU A 35 0.02 -5.40 33.18
N ASN A 36 0.09 -6.30 32.21
CA ASN A 36 1.31 -7.07 31.97
C ASN A 36 2.20 -6.35 30.93
N ALA A 37 3.31 -5.79 31.40
CA ALA A 37 4.26 -5.06 30.55
C ALA A 37 4.74 -5.89 29.34
N GLU A 38 4.93 -7.17 29.51
CA GLU A 38 5.34 -8.05 28.43
C GLU A 38 4.29 -8.16 27.34
N ALA A 39 3.02 -8.34 27.69
CA ALA A 39 1.93 -8.46 26.74
C ALA A 39 1.72 -7.14 25.97
N GLU A 40 1.76 -6.02 26.67
CA GLU A 40 1.60 -4.70 26.04
C GLU A 40 2.74 -4.39 25.06
N LEU A 41 3.99 -4.64 25.47
CA LEU A 41 5.14 -4.46 24.61
C LEU A 41 5.10 -5.41 23.38
N ALA A 42 4.66 -6.65 23.59
CA ALA A 42 4.52 -7.60 22.48
C ALA A 42 3.48 -7.11 21.46
N ASN A 43 2.36 -6.59 21.92
CA ASN A 43 1.32 -6.02 21.05
C ASN A 43 1.87 -4.82 20.26
N ILE A 44 2.51 -3.87 20.91
CA ILE A 44 3.10 -2.67 20.29
C ILE A 44 4.14 -3.10 19.23
N LEU A 45 5.06 -3.98 19.57
CA LEU A 45 6.11 -4.43 18.66
C LEU A 45 5.56 -5.19 17.45
N SER A 46 4.56 -6.04 17.64
CA SER A 46 3.94 -6.79 16.54
C SER A 46 3.20 -5.86 15.57
N THR A 47 2.47 -4.88 16.11
CA THR A 47 1.77 -3.87 15.30
C THR A 47 2.75 -3.01 14.51
N GLU A 48 3.84 -2.55 15.11
CA GLU A 48 4.84 -1.73 14.44
C GLU A 48 5.57 -2.49 13.32
N ILE A 49 5.92 -3.76 13.53
CA ILE A 49 6.52 -4.59 12.48
C ILE A 49 5.57 -4.80 11.29
N LEU A 50 4.30 -5.04 11.57
CA LEU A 50 3.29 -5.20 10.51
C LEU A 50 3.10 -3.89 9.74
N ALA A 51 3.05 -2.75 10.44
CA ALA A 51 2.98 -1.43 9.83
C ALA A 51 4.20 -1.15 8.92
N GLU A 52 5.38 -1.54 9.36
CA GLU A 52 6.61 -1.39 8.55
C GLU A 52 6.57 -2.24 7.28
N ILE A 53 6.12 -3.49 7.38
CA ILE A 53 5.97 -4.38 6.22
C ILE A 53 4.95 -3.81 5.24
N ASN A 54 3.79 -3.38 5.72
CA ASN A 54 2.75 -2.78 4.89
C ASN A 54 3.27 -1.54 4.17
N ARG A 55 3.97 -0.66 4.87
CA ARG A 55 4.60 0.54 4.30
C ARG A 55 5.60 0.19 3.20
N GLU A 56 6.42 -0.84 3.41
CA GLU A 56 7.36 -1.29 2.38
C GLU A 56 6.67 -1.81 1.14
N VAL A 57 5.63 -2.63 1.30
CA VAL A 57 4.84 -3.16 0.18
C VAL A 57 4.17 -2.03 -0.60
N ILE A 58 3.51 -1.10 0.07
CA ILE A 58 2.84 0.05 -0.55
C ILE A 58 3.85 0.91 -1.33
N ARG A 59 4.97 1.26 -0.72
CA ARG A 59 6.04 2.03 -1.38
C ARG A 59 6.64 1.30 -2.58
N THR A 60 6.77 -0.02 -2.48
CA THR A 60 7.27 -0.84 -3.58
C THR A 60 6.29 -0.83 -4.74
N ILE A 61 4.99 -1.01 -4.48
CA ILE A 61 3.93 -0.93 -5.49
C ILE A 61 3.98 0.43 -6.19
N TYR A 62 4.05 1.52 -5.42
CA TYR A 62 4.12 2.88 -5.97
C TYR A 62 5.36 3.10 -6.84
N LYS A 63 6.52 2.63 -6.40
CA LYS A 63 7.80 2.78 -7.13
C LYS A 63 7.81 2.01 -8.44
N VAL A 64 7.28 0.80 -8.44
CA VAL A 64 7.34 -0.14 -9.57
C VAL A 64 6.23 0.13 -10.58
N ALA A 65 5.10 0.74 -10.14
CA ALA A 65 3.95 1.02 -10.98
C ALA A 65 4.30 1.85 -12.22
N GLU A 66 3.81 1.43 -13.38
CA GLU A 66 3.93 2.17 -14.62
C GLU A 66 3.16 3.51 -14.53
N GLN A 67 3.59 4.50 -15.26
CA GLN A 67 2.92 5.78 -15.34
C GLN A 67 1.55 5.63 -16.02
N GLY A 68 0.49 6.03 -15.32
CA GLY A 68 -0.87 6.11 -15.83
C GLY A 68 -1.16 7.48 -16.47
N ALA A 69 -2.44 7.74 -16.77
CA ALA A 69 -2.93 9.00 -17.33
C ALA A 69 -2.08 9.52 -18.51
N VAL A 70 -1.78 8.63 -19.46
CA VAL A 70 -0.91 8.98 -20.60
C VAL A 70 -1.70 9.61 -21.75
N GLN A 71 -3.03 9.34 -21.81
CA GLN A 71 -3.87 9.80 -22.91
C GLN A 71 -4.90 10.82 -22.43
N ASN A 72 -5.07 11.91 -23.17
CA ASN A 72 -6.04 12.98 -22.91
C ASN A 72 -5.84 13.70 -21.56
N THR A 73 -4.61 13.82 -21.10
CA THR A 73 -4.23 14.63 -19.95
C THR A 73 -3.19 15.66 -20.39
N ALA A 74 -3.23 16.84 -19.83
CA ALA A 74 -2.28 17.90 -20.16
C ALA A 74 -0.84 17.50 -19.84
N THR A 75 -0.65 16.76 -18.77
CA THR A 75 0.66 16.22 -18.35
C THR A 75 0.57 14.72 -18.14
N ALA A 76 1.34 13.94 -18.88
CA ALA A 76 1.38 12.49 -18.69
C ALA A 76 1.74 12.13 -17.25
N GLY A 77 0.99 11.19 -16.65
CA GLY A 77 1.17 10.76 -15.28
C GLY A 77 0.54 11.62 -14.21
N THR A 78 -0.08 12.72 -14.58
CA THR A 78 -0.76 13.64 -13.67
C THR A 78 -2.18 13.89 -14.17
N PHE A 79 -3.14 13.79 -13.30
CA PHE A 79 -4.52 14.17 -13.57
C PHE A 79 -4.82 15.45 -12.81
N ASP A 80 -5.10 16.51 -13.54
CA ASP A 80 -5.47 17.81 -13.00
C ASP A 80 -6.99 17.97 -13.06
N LEU A 81 -7.61 18.14 -11.90
CA LEU A 81 -9.06 18.28 -11.84
C LEU A 81 -9.58 19.56 -12.50
N ASP A 82 -8.76 20.59 -12.61
CA ASP A 82 -9.18 21.84 -13.23
C ASP A 82 -9.04 21.83 -14.75
N ILE A 83 -8.02 21.15 -15.26
CA ILE A 83 -7.69 21.15 -16.69
C ILE A 83 -8.25 19.91 -17.41
N ASP A 84 -8.09 18.74 -16.79
CA ASP A 84 -8.42 17.45 -17.42
C ASP A 84 -9.86 16.99 -17.17
N SER A 85 -10.59 17.68 -16.29
CA SER A 85 -11.97 17.38 -15.97
C SER A 85 -12.90 18.47 -16.49
N ASN A 86 -13.94 18.10 -17.27
CA ASN A 86 -14.87 19.02 -17.91
C ASN A 86 -16.03 19.48 -16.99
N GLY A 87 -15.98 19.22 -15.69
CA GLY A 87 -17.04 19.58 -14.75
C GLY A 87 -17.02 21.05 -14.32
N ARG A 88 -18.22 21.66 -14.14
CA ARG A 88 -18.36 22.99 -13.51
C ARG A 88 -18.32 22.90 -11.99
N TRP A 89 -18.88 21.83 -11.44
CA TRP A 89 -19.00 21.59 -10.00
C TRP A 89 -17.93 20.61 -9.54
N SER A 90 -17.46 20.75 -8.32
CA SER A 90 -16.45 19.84 -7.73
C SER A 90 -16.85 18.37 -7.82
N VAL A 91 -18.11 18.05 -7.58
CA VAL A 91 -18.64 16.69 -7.68
C VAL A 91 -18.54 16.13 -9.11
N GLU A 92 -18.78 16.95 -10.12
CA GLU A 92 -18.63 16.54 -11.53
C GLU A 92 -17.16 16.29 -11.88
N LYS A 93 -16.25 17.14 -11.38
CA LYS A 93 -14.83 16.97 -11.52
C LYS A 93 -14.34 15.65 -10.90
N PHE A 94 -14.87 15.28 -9.74
CA PHE A 94 -14.58 13.98 -9.09
C PHE A 94 -15.11 12.78 -9.89
N LYS A 95 -16.24 12.93 -10.59
CA LYS A 95 -16.71 11.91 -11.55
C LYS A 95 -15.77 11.77 -12.75
N GLY A 96 -15.14 12.86 -13.18
CA GLY A 96 -14.08 12.82 -14.18
C GLY A 96 -12.85 12.01 -13.74
N LEU A 97 -12.46 12.13 -12.48
CA LEU A 97 -11.40 11.30 -11.88
C LEU A 97 -11.77 9.81 -11.92
N LEU A 98 -13.01 9.46 -11.64
CA LEU A 98 -13.50 8.09 -11.73
C LEU A 98 -13.35 7.52 -13.14
N PHE A 99 -13.72 8.30 -14.16
CA PHE A 99 -13.55 7.88 -15.55
C PHE A 99 -12.07 7.64 -15.90
N GLN A 100 -11.17 8.46 -15.39
CA GLN A 100 -9.73 8.25 -15.60
C GLN A 100 -9.23 6.97 -14.92
N ILE A 101 -9.69 6.66 -13.71
CA ILE A 101 -9.39 5.39 -13.02
C ILE A 101 -9.85 4.20 -13.87
N GLU A 102 -11.05 4.28 -14.44
CA GLU A 102 -11.61 3.24 -15.30
C GLU A 102 -10.76 3.05 -16.58
N ARG A 103 -10.28 4.14 -17.17
CA ARG A 103 -9.36 4.09 -18.34
C ARG A 103 -8.05 3.42 -18.00
N ASP A 104 -7.45 3.75 -16.86
CA ASP A 104 -6.20 3.12 -16.42
C ASP A 104 -6.39 1.63 -16.12
N ALA A 105 -7.52 1.24 -15.52
CA ALA A 105 -7.87 -0.15 -15.32
C ALA A 105 -8.04 -0.92 -16.64
N ASN A 106 -8.67 -0.31 -17.64
CA ASN A 106 -8.81 -0.90 -18.97
C ASN A 106 -7.46 -1.01 -19.68
N ALA A 107 -6.57 -0.03 -19.52
CA ALA A 107 -5.23 -0.06 -20.09
C ALA A 107 -4.39 -1.20 -19.50
N ILE A 108 -4.56 -1.52 -18.21
CA ILE A 108 -3.94 -2.72 -17.61
C ILE A 108 -4.44 -3.98 -18.31
N ALA A 109 -5.75 -4.11 -18.55
CA ALA A 109 -6.33 -5.26 -19.24
C ALA A 109 -5.78 -5.42 -20.66
N GLN A 110 -5.67 -4.32 -21.41
CA GLN A 110 -5.14 -4.33 -22.79
C GLN A 110 -3.68 -4.75 -22.84
N ARG A 111 -2.87 -4.33 -21.88
CA ARG A 111 -1.43 -4.62 -21.85
C ARG A 111 -1.10 -5.97 -21.29
N THR A 112 -1.76 -6.38 -20.22
CA THR A 112 -1.52 -7.68 -19.58
C THR A 112 -2.27 -8.82 -20.27
N ARG A 113 -3.40 -8.54 -20.93
CA ARG A 113 -4.34 -9.52 -21.51
C ARG A 113 -4.80 -10.58 -20.51
N ARG A 114 -4.75 -10.25 -19.21
CA ARG A 114 -5.14 -11.13 -18.12
C ARG A 114 -6.46 -10.73 -17.50
N GLY A 115 -6.64 -9.44 -17.23
CA GLY A 115 -7.85 -8.91 -16.64
C GLY A 115 -7.73 -7.43 -16.35
N LYS A 116 -8.88 -6.82 -16.09
CA LYS A 116 -9.01 -5.41 -15.76
C LYS A 116 -8.49 -5.17 -14.33
N GLY A 117 -7.92 -3.99 -14.10
CA GLY A 117 -7.56 -3.56 -12.75
C GLY A 117 -8.75 -3.73 -11.78
N ASN A 118 -8.49 -4.24 -10.59
CA ASN A 118 -9.51 -4.52 -9.58
C ASN A 118 -9.15 -4.01 -8.18
N ILE A 119 -7.96 -3.44 -8.04
CA ILE A 119 -7.47 -2.87 -6.79
C ILE A 119 -7.10 -1.41 -7.04
N ILE A 120 -7.48 -0.54 -6.12
CA ILE A 120 -7.08 0.86 -6.09
C ILE A 120 -6.42 1.14 -4.76
N LEU A 121 -5.21 1.67 -4.81
CA LEU A 121 -4.49 2.20 -3.66
C LEU A 121 -4.44 3.71 -3.83
N CYS A 122 -4.93 4.47 -2.87
CA CYS A 122 -5.02 5.92 -2.98
C CYS A 122 -4.66 6.63 -1.67
N SER A 123 -4.37 7.91 -1.77
CA SER A 123 -4.25 8.78 -0.61
C SER A 123 -5.62 9.04 0.03
N ALA A 124 -5.62 9.44 1.30
CA ALA A 124 -6.85 9.69 2.07
C ALA A 124 -7.76 10.74 1.40
N ASP A 125 -7.17 11.82 0.85
CA ASP A 125 -7.94 12.89 0.21
C ASP A 125 -8.61 12.44 -1.08
N VAL A 126 -7.93 11.59 -1.87
CA VAL A 126 -8.52 10.98 -3.07
C VAL A 126 -9.67 10.05 -2.70
N ALA A 127 -9.54 9.27 -1.62
CA ALA A 127 -10.64 8.44 -1.13
C ALA A 127 -11.84 9.29 -0.70
N SER A 128 -11.60 10.41 -0.02
CA SER A 128 -12.65 11.36 0.37
C SER A 128 -13.35 11.97 -0.85
N ALA A 129 -12.59 12.34 -1.89
CA ALA A 129 -13.15 12.85 -3.13
C ALA A 129 -14.04 11.81 -3.84
N LEU A 130 -13.62 10.54 -3.87
CA LEU A 130 -14.43 9.45 -4.44
C LEU A 130 -15.70 9.20 -3.63
N THR A 131 -15.67 9.39 -2.33
CA THR A 131 -16.88 9.32 -1.48
C THR A 131 -17.83 10.46 -1.77
N MET A 132 -17.33 11.69 -1.85
CA MET A 132 -18.15 12.86 -2.18
C MET A 132 -18.78 12.74 -3.57
N ALA A 133 -18.16 12.05 -4.50
CA ALA A 133 -18.76 11.70 -5.78
C ALA A 133 -19.94 10.71 -5.66
N GLY A 134 -20.19 10.16 -4.48
CA GLY A 134 -21.27 9.20 -4.21
C GLY A 134 -21.04 7.82 -4.85
N VAL A 135 -19.82 7.42 -5.06
CA VAL A 135 -19.47 6.23 -5.85
C VAL A 135 -18.74 5.18 -5.03
N LEU A 136 -18.17 5.56 -3.90
CA LEU A 136 -17.46 4.67 -3.00
C LEU A 136 -18.39 4.19 -1.89
N ASP A 137 -18.71 2.91 -1.88
CA ASP A 137 -19.44 2.26 -0.80
C ASP A 137 -18.46 1.88 0.32
N TYR A 138 -18.50 2.60 1.43
CA TYR A 138 -17.72 2.25 2.61
C TYR A 138 -18.22 0.97 3.26
N THR A 139 -17.31 0.15 3.72
CA THR A 139 -17.69 -0.95 4.63
C THR A 139 -18.16 -0.40 5.97
N PRO A 140 -19.24 -0.96 6.56
CA PRO A 140 -19.81 -0.48 7.82
C PRO A 140 -18.81 -0.36 8.98
N ALA A 141 -17.76 -1.16 8.99
CA ALA A 141 -16.68 -1.12 9.99
C ALA A 141 -15.84 0.16 9.94
N LEU A 142 -15.82 0.86 8.80
CA LEU A 142 -15.06 2.11 8.60
C LEU A 142 -15.92 3.37 8.70
N ASN A 143 -17.24 3.23 8.80
CA ASN A 143 -18.18 4.37 8.83
C ASN A 143 -18.07 5.26 10.06
N ALA A 144 -17.46 4.80 11.15
CA ALA A 144 -17.36 5.57 12.37
C ALA A 144 -16.16 6.51 12.40
N ASN A 145 -15.05 6.10 11.80
CA ASN A 145 -13.82 6.88 11.75
C ASN A 145 -13.02 6.41 10.52
N LEU A 146 -12.49 7.35 9.76
CA LEU A 146 -11.41 7.10 8.76
C LEU A 146 -10.13 6.60 9.44
N ASN A 147 -10.22 6.07 10.63
CA ASN A 147 -9.13 5.50 11.36
C ASN A 147 -8.75 4.18 10.70
N VAL A 148 -7.51 4.09 10.35
CA VAL A 148 -6.84 2.82 10.12
C VAL A 148 -7.13 1.96 11.34
N ASP A 149 -7.71 0.80 11.13
CA ASP A 149 -7.89 -0.19 12.20
C ASP A 149 -6.57 -0.34 12.95
N ASP A 150 -6.59 -0.55 14.25
CA ASP A 150 -5.39 -0.81 15.07
C ASP A 150 -4.56 -1.98 14.51
N THR A 151 -5.16 -2.83 13.69
CA THR A 151 -4.52 -3.92 12.95
C THR A 151 -3.83 -3.48 11.65
N GLY A 152 -3.84 -2.18 11.31
CA GLY A 152 -3.25 -1.68 10.06
C GLY A 152 -4.05 -2.04 8.81
N ASN A 153 -5.33 -2.36 8.95
CA ASN A 153 -6.21 -2.61 7.82
C ASN A 153 -6.54 -1.29 7.11
N THR A 154 -6.08 -1.17 5.89
CA THR A 154 -6.24 0.04 5.07
C THR A 154 -7.40 -0.06 4.08
N PHE A 155 -8.22 -1.10 4.17
CA PHE A 155 -9.34 -1.32 3.27
C PHE A 155 -10.47 -0.33 3.53
N ALA A 156 -10.74 0.57 2.59
CA ALA A 156 -11.77 1.59 2.71
C ALA A 156 -13.16 1.10 2.27
N GLY A 157 -13.23 0.36 1.19
CA GLY A 157 -14.51 -0.07 0.65
C GLY A 157 -14.40 -0.55 -0.80
N VAL A 158 -15.55 -0.63 -1.46
CA VAL A 158 -15.63 -1.06 -2.85
C VAL A 158 -16.19 0.07 -3.70
N LEU A 159 -15.47 0.43 -4.74
CA LEU A 159 -15.87 1.44 -5.71
C LEU A 159 -16.69 0.78 -6.81
N GLN A 160 -17.93 1.24 -7.01
CA GLN A 160 -18.88 0.71 -8.02
C GLN A 160 -19.07 -0.82 -7.99
N GLY A 161 -18.90 -1.47 -6.85
CA GLY A 161 -18.99 -2.92 -6.74
C GLY A 161 -17.89 -3.70 -7.49
N LYS A 162 -16.87 -3.03 -8.07
CA LYS A 162 -15.84 -3.64 -8.89
C LYS A 162 -14.43 -3.51 -8.32
N TYR A 163 -14.09 -2.35 -7.76
CA TYR A 163 -12.74 -2.02 -7.33
C TYR A 163 -12.64 -2.02 -5.81
N ARG A 164 -11.70 -2.76 -5.27
CA ARG A 164 -11.35 -2.69 -3.86
C ARG A 164 -10.43 -1.50 -3.62
N VAL A 165 -10.84 -0.58 -2.77
CA VAL A 165 -10.09 0.64 -2.45
C VAL A 165 -9.35 0.47 -1.14
N TYR A 166 -8.08 0.77 -1.17
CA TYR A 166 -7.19 0.77 0.00
C TYR A 166 -6.63 2.17 0.17
N ILE A 167 -6.68 2.68 1.41
CA ILE A 167 -6.09 3.98 1.76
C ILE A 167 -4.66 3.76 2.19
N ASP A 168 -3.75 4.60 1.71
CA ASP A 168 -2.39 4.66 2.22
C ASP A 168 -2.31 5.62 3.40
N PRO A 169 -2.18 5.13 4.64
CA PRO A 169 -2.08 5.99 5.82
C PRO A 169 -0.73 6.70 5.92
N TYR A 170 0.25 6.25 5.16
CA TYR A 170 1.61 6.80 5.17
C TYR A 170 1.88 7.75 3.99
N SER A 171 0.85 8.06 3.21
CA SER A 171 0.97 9.08 2.17
C SER A 171 1.25 10.42 2.84
N ALA A 172 2.38 11.03 2.49
CA ALA A 172 2.72 12.35 2.98
C ALA A 172 1.82 13.38 2.27
N ASN A 173 0.61 13.56 2.77
CA ASN A 173 -0.26 14.69 2.43
C ASN A 173 0.28 16.00 2.99
N LEU A 174 1.38 15.93 3.72
CA LEU A 174 2.06 17.07 4.27
C LEU A 174 2.68 17.87 3.14
N THR A 175 2.00 18.94 2.80
CA THR A 175 2.69 20.11 2.25
C THR A 175 3.82 20.43 3.23
N SER A 176 5.06 20.12 2.85
CA SER A 176 6.19 20.69 3.56
C SER A 176 5.92 22.18 3.63
N ALA A 177 5.96 22.78 4.80
CA ALA A 177 5.71 24.21 5.02
C ALA A 177 6.61 25.11 4.15
N ASN A 178 7.60 24.54 3.47
CA ASN A 178 8.53 25.18 2.56
C ASN A 178 8.35 24.71 1.08
N ALA A 179 7.41 23.84 0.77
CA ALA A 179 7.07 23.54 -0.60
C ALA A 179 6.07 24.59 -1.10
N ALA A 180 6.31 25.14 -2.28
CA ALA A 180 5.37 26.03 -2.94
C ALA A 180 3.94 25.42 -2.90
N PRO A 181 2.87 26.22 -2.86
CA PRO A 181 1.49 25.78 -2.71
C PRO A 181 0.96 25.08 -3.97
N THR A 182 1.69 24.11 -4.46
CA THR A 182 1.26 23.17 -5.47
C THR A 182 0.77 21.95 -4.73
N GLY A 183 -0.53 21.88 -4.57
CA GLY A 183 -1.32 20.89 -3.87
C GLY A 183 -0.60 19.59 -3.56
N GLY A 184 -0.68 19.15 -2.31
CA GLY A 184 0.06 18.00 -1.80
C GLY A 184 0.06 16.82 -2.77
N ASN A 185 1.07 15.98 -2.69
CA ASN A 185 1.28 14.82 -3.57
C ASN A 185 0.18 13.78 -3.41
N GLN A 186 -1.02 14.11 -3.86
CA GLN A 186 -2.13 13.18 -3.92
C GLN A 186 -1.91 12.22 -5.08
N TYR A 187 -2.23 10.94 -4.86
CA TYR A 187 -2.04 9.93 -5.89
C TYR A 187 -3.05 8.79 -5.77
N TYR A 188 -3.23 8.09 -6.85
CA TYR A 188 -3.81 6.75 -6.84
C TYR A 188 -2.97 5.80 -7.67
N VAL A 189 -3.03 4.53 -7.31
CA VAL A 189 -2.45 3.43 -8.06
C VAL A 189 -3.56 2.45 -8.37
N CYS A 190 -3.79 2.20 -9.65
CA CYS A 190 -4.67 1.14 -10.11
C CYS A 190 -3.85 -0.14 -10.30
N GLY A 191 -4.32 -1.26 -9.77
CA GLY A 191 -3.63 -2.54 -9.83
C GLY A 191 -4.56 -3.68 -10.22
N TYR A 192 -3.94 -4.76 -10.71
CA TYR A 192 -4.62 -6.01 -11.02
C TYR A 192 -4.08 -7.16 -10.20
N LYS A 193 -5.00 -7.93 -9.62
CA LYS A 193 -4.71 -9.22 -8.99
C LYS A 193 -5.74 -10.23 -9.46
N GLY A 194 -5.27 -11.30 -10.10
CA GLY A 194 -6.14 -12.40 -10.52
C GLY A 194 -6.57 -13.32 -9.38
N SER A 195 -7.39 -14.31 -9.70
CA SER A 195 -7.83 -15.36 -8.78
C SER A 195 -6.71 -16.34 -8.42
N SER A 196 -5.77 -16.57 -9.32
CA SER A 196 -4.62 -17.42 -9.08
C SER A 196 -3.57 -16.70 -8.22
N PRO A 197 -2.91 -17.40 -7.26
CA PRO A 197 -1.80 -16.84 -6.50
C PRO A 197 -0.63 -16.34 -7.36
N TYR A 198 -0.45 -16.92 -8.54
CA TYR A 198 0.62 -16.57 -9.48
C TYR A 198 0.27 -15.42 -10.42
N ASP A 199 -0.97 -14.96 -10.43
CA ASP A 199 -1.45 -13.88 -11.27
C ASP A 199 -1.52 -12.56 -10.53
N ALA A 200 -0.35 -12.05 -10.18
CA ALA A 200 -0.15 -10.78 -9.49
C ALA A 200 1.11 -10.09 -10.02
N GLY A 201 1.19 -8.77 -9.86
CA GLY A 201 2.35 -7.99 -10.32
C GLY A 201 3.56 -8.06 -9.39
N ILE A 202 3.33 -8.29 -8.09
CA ILE A 202 4.36 -8.42 -7.06
C ILE A 202 4.00 -9.60 -6.16
N PHE A 203 5.03 -10.35 -5.75
CA PHE A 203 4.91 -11.46 -4.82
C PHE A 203 5.60 -11.13 -3.51
N TYR A 204 4.89 -11.31 -2.43
CA TYR A 204 5.43 -11.32 -1.08
C TYR A 204 5.74 -12.77 -0.69
N CYS A 205 7.01 -13.05 -0.44
CA CYS A 205 7.52 -14.39 -0.16
C CYS A 205 8.05 -14.47 1.27
N PRO A 206 7.21 -14.83 2.26
CA PRO A 206 7.68 -15.02 3.63
C PRO A 206 8.49 -16.32 3.71
N TYR A 207 9.72 -16.22 4.18
CA TYR A 207 10.58 -17.38 4.45
C TYR A 207 10.42 -17.84 5.90
N VAL A 208 10.44 -16.87 6.83
CA VAL A 208 10.19 -17.11 8.25
C VAL A 208 9.03 -16.23 8.67
N PRO A 209 7.94 -16.78 9.21
CA PRO A 209 6.84 -15.99 9.72
C PRO A 209 7.29 -15.13 10.90
N LEU A 210 6.45 -14.21 11.34
CA LEU A 210 6.72 -13.38 12.51
C LEU A 210 6.84 -14.27 13.76
N GLN A 211 8.00 -14.26 14.38
CA GLN A 211 8.30 -15.04 15.58
C GLN A 211 8.69 -14.13 16.72
N MET A 212 8.14 -14.36 17.89
CA MET A 212 8.54 -13.72 19.12
C MET A 212 9.70 -14.48 19.76
N VAL A 213 10.71 -13.78 20.18
CA VAL A 213 11.88 -14.32 20.90
C VAL A 213 12.02 -13.57 22.23
N ARG A 214 12.18 -14.32 23.29
CA ARG A 214 12.46 -13.81 24.64
C ARG A 214 13.91 -14.10 25.00
N ALA A 215 14.57 -13.16 25.61
CA ALA A 215 15.93 -13.32 26.11
C ALA A 215 16.12 -12.49 27.39
N VAL A 216 17.09 -12.88 28.19
CA VAL A 216 17.56 -12.09 29.33
C VAL A 216 18.88 -11.44 28.96
N GLY A 217 19.05 -10.17 29.28
CA GLY A 217 20.28 -9.44 28.98
C GLY A 217 21.46 -9.97 29.82
N GLU A 218 22.58 -10.23 29.17
CA GLU A 218 23.77 -10.78 29.82
C GLU A 218 24.35 -9.85 30.91
N ASN A 219 24.34 -8.54 30.65
CA ASN A 219 24.98 -7.56 31.55
C ASN A 219 24.00 -6.93 32.55
N SER A 220 22.73 -6.81 32.19
CA SER A 220 21.74 -6.10 33.01
C SER A 220 20.73 -7.02 33.68
N PHE A 221 20.72 -8.31 33.35
CA PHE A 221 19.72 -9.30 33.77
C PHE A 221 18.27 -8.88 33.52
N GLN A 222 18.07 -7.87 32.66
CA GLN A 222 16.73 -7.36 32.33
C GLN A 222 16.13 -8.18 31.19
N PRO A 223 14.82 -8.43 31.22
CA PRO A 223 14.15 -9.16 30.16
C PRO A 223 14.08 -8.33 28.88
N LYS A 224 14.27 -9.02 27.76
CA LYS A 224 14.23 -8.47 26.39
C LYS A 224 13.24 -9.29 25.57
N ILE A 225 12.41 -8.58 24.82
CA ILE A 225 11.48 -9.18 23.86
C ILE A 225 11.90 -8.72 22.48
N GLY A 226 11.89 -9.63 21.52
CA GLY A 226 12.15 -9.31 20.13
C GLY A 226 11.20 -10.03 19.20
N PHE A 227 10.86 -9.39 18.10
CA PHE A 227 10.18 -9.98 16.97
C PHE A 227 11.13 -10.08 15.80
N LYS A 228 11.11 -11.20 15.12
CA LYS A 228 11.95 -11.47 13.95
C LYS A 228 11.13 -12.07 12.84
N THR A 229 11.33 -11.58 11.62
CA THR A 229 10.76 -12.13 10.40
C THR A 229 11.79 -12.10 9.28
N ARG A 230 11.60 -12.96 8.27
CA ARG A 230 12.41 -12.95 7.05
C ARG A 230 11.50 -13.12 5.86
N TYR A 231 11.57 -12.19 4.93
CA TYR A 231 10.78 -12.21 3.71
C TYR A 231 11.53 -11.56 2.54
N GLY A 232 11.07 -11.83 1.35
CA GLY A 232 11.53 -11.19 0.13
C GLY A 232 10.35 -10.67 -0.68
N LEU A 233 10.59 -9.60 -1.43
CA LEU A 233 9.67 -9.07 -2.42
C LEU A 233 10.25 -9.27 -3.81
N VAL A 234 9.45 -9.73 -4.75
CA VAL A 234 9.86 -9.97 -6.13
C VAL A 234 8.73 -9.59 -7.08
N ALA A 235 9.07 -9.02 -8.23
CA ALA A 235 8.09 -8.74 -9.27
C ALA A 235 7.78 -9.99 -10.08
N ASN A 236 6.62 -10.00 -10.73
CA ASN A 236 6.28 -11.05 -11.69
C ASN A 236 7.28 -11.03 -12.85
N PRO A 237 7.81 -12.16 -13.29
CA PRO A 237 8.73 -12.25 -14.44
C PRO A 237 8.18 -11.59 -15.72
N PHE A 238 6.87 -11.63 -15.90
CA PHE A 238 6.18 -11.06 -17.07
C PHE A 238 5.67 -9.63 -16.86
N ALA A 239 5.95 -9.02 -15.70
CA ALA A 239 5.48 -7.69 -15.37
C ALA A 239 6.00 -6.61 -16.33
N GLU A 240 7.21 -6.78 -16.85
CA GLU A 240 7.85 -5.85 -17.80
C GLU A 240 7.45 -6.14 -19.27
N GLY A 241 6.69 -7.19 -19.51
CA GLY A 241 6.21 -7.60 -20.84
C GLY A 241 7.29 -8.20 -21.75
N THR A 242 8.47 -8.41 -21.26
CA THR A 242 9.55 -9.16 -21.89
C THR A 242 9.79 -10.44 -21.11
N SER A 243 10.16 -11.51 -21.77
CA SER A 243 10.51 -12.78 -21.13
C SER A 243 11.77 -12.71 -20.26
N GLN A 244 12.41 -11.56 -20.20
CA GLN A 244 13.68 -11.34 -19.48
C GLN A 244 13.53 -10.60 -18.16
N GLY A 245 12.31 -10.31 -17.72
CA GLY A 245 12.08 -9.76 -16.37
C GLY A 245 12.45 -10.78 -15.32
N LEU A 246 13.65 -10.69 -14.78
CA LEU A 246 14.19 -11.61 -13.75
C LEU A 246 13.58 -11.40 -12.36
N GLY A 247 12.35 -10.88 -12.27
CA GLY A 247 11.69 -10.58 -11.01
C GLY A 247 12.22 -9.31 -10.31
N GLY A 248 13.00 -8.50 -10.99
CA GLY A 248 13.53 -7.24 -10.48
C GLY A 248 12.42 -6.23 -10.18
N LEU A 249 12.57 -5.47 -9.10
CA LEU A 249 11.66 -4.37 -8.71
C LEU A 249 12.08 -3.07 -9.42
N ASN A 250 12.06 -3.08 -10.74
CA ASN A 250 12.45 -1.94 -11.56
C ASN A 250 11.41 -0.82 -11.50
N PRO A 251 11.82 0.43 -11.31
CA PRO A 251 10.89 1.54 -11.20
C PRO A 251 10.16 1.78 -12.53
N ASN A 252 8.86 2.08 -12.46
CA ASN A 252 7.99 2.44 -13.59
C ASN A 252 7.84 1.39 -14.71
N GLN A 253 8.09 0.13 -14.44
CA GLN A 253 8.08 -0.90 -15.49
C GLN A 253 7.01 -1.97 -15.32
N ASN A 254 6.37 -2.04 -14.16
CA ASN A 254 5.38 -3.06 -13.89
C ASN A 254 4.02 -2.74 -14.52
N ARG A 255 3.63 -3.50 -15.53
CA ARG A 255 2.37 -3.34 -16.29
C ARG A 255 1.11 -3.71 -15.52
N TYR A 256 1.24 -4.41 -14.40
CA TYR A 256 0.11 -4.77 -13.54
C TYR A 256 -0.37 -3.61 -12.66
N TYR A 257 0.44 -2.56 -12.54
CA TYR A 257 0.13 -1.39 -11.73
C TYR A 257 0.32 -0.10 -12.54
N ARG A 258 -0.61 0.84 -12.35
CA ARG A 258 -0.53 2.18 -12.93
C ARG A 258 -0.71 3.23 -11.86
N ARG A 259 0.24 4.13 -11.76
CA ARG A 259 0.18 5.26 -10.83
C ARG A 259 -0.15 6.55 -11.55
N VAL A 260 -0.94 7.37 -10.90
CA VAL A 260 -1.30 8.72 -11.35
C VAL A 260 -1.20 9.67 -10.17
N ALA A 261 -0.57 10.81 -10.38
CA ALA A 261 -0.62 11.92 -9.44
C ALA A 261 -1.89 12.74 -9.69
N VAL A 262 -2.56 13.17 -8.63
CA VAL A 262 -3.75 13.99 -8.70
C VAL A 262 -3.42 15.38 -8.18
N LYS A 263 -3.77 16.42 -8.96
CA LYS A 263 -3.57 17.82 -8.61
C LYS A 263 -4.90 18.55 -8.53
N ASN A 264 -4.89 19.67 -7.83
CA ASN A 264 -6.04 20.57 -7.68
C ASN A 264 -7.29 19.86 -7.14
N LEU A 265 -7.08 19.01 -6.14
CA LEU A 265 -8.18 18.33 -5.45
C LEU A 265 -9.04 19.34 -4.67
N MET A 266 -8.40 20.39 -4.14
CA MET A 266 -8.96 21.66 -3.65
C MET A 266 -7.83 22.69 -3.52
#